data_1012cb79fb135802e4d9cc0211884f5e
#
_entry.id   1012cb79fb135802e4d9cc0211884f5e
#
_cell.length_a   1.000
_cell.length_b   1.000
_cell.length_c   1.000
_cell.angle_alpha   90.00
_cell.angle_beta   90.00
_cell.angle_gamma   90.00
#
_symmetry.space_group_name_H-M   'P 1'
#
loop_
_entity.id
_entity.type
_entity.pdbx_description
1 polymer ?
#
loop_
_entity_poly.entity_id
_entity_poly.type
_entity_poly.pdbx_seq_one_letter_code
_entity_poly.pdbx_strand_id
1 'polypeptide(L)'
;MGWNMDKEDLKDIIEKNKDELFSEIAQEINNDNVTDIEWDGYNLWITELGIGSYISGKELSDRYVENVSIKLANIMGVSFNRSRPILEANTEKLRISIWHESRCHKKSMAIRKIPEYLRFSHKDLVESDYAPESIINLLENSVTAHLSIVVGG
;
A
#
# COMPACT_ATOMS: atom_id res chain seq x y z
N MET A 1 3.00 20.53 26.44
CA MET A 1 3.93 20.70 25.32
C MET A 1 3.62 19.60 24.30
N GLY A 2 2.86 19.94 23.24
CA GLY A 2 2.58 18.99 22.17
C GLY A 2 3.81 18.93 21.27
N TRP A 3 4.39 17.74 21.13
CA TRP A 3 5.36 17.46 20.10
C TRP A 3 4.61 17.47 18.76
N ASN A 4 4.72 18.56 18.03
CA ASN A 4 4.24 18.63 16.66
C ASN A 4 5.32 17.98 15.79
N MET A 5 5.30 16.65 15.72
CA MET A 5 6.15 15.91 14.79
C MET A 5 5.71 16.25 13.36
N ASP A 6 6.64 16.59 12.50
CA ASP A 6 6.36 16.86 11.10
C ASP A 6 5.87 15.56 10.42
N LYS A 7 5.02 15.69 9.40
CA LYS A 7 4.51 14.53 8.65
C LYS A 7 5.64 13.71 8.01
N GLU A 8 6.76 14.36 7.70
CA GLU A 8 7.94 13.71 7.14
C GLU A 8 8.60 12.81 8.19
N ASP A 9 8.76 13.28 9.42
CA ASP A 9 9.30 12.49 10.53
C ASP A 9 8.48 11.20 10.80
N LEU A 10 7.15 11.28 10.66
CA LEU A 10 6.26 10.13 10.86
C LEU A 10 6.44 9.05 9.80
N LYS A 11 6.61 9.46 8.54
CA LYS A 11 6.87 8.53 7.43
C LYS A 11 8.18 7.78 7.65
N ASP A 12 9.23 8.49 8.02
CA ASP A 12 10.55 7.93 8.33
C ASP A 12 10.50 6.93 9.48
N ILE A 13 9.72 7.22 10.52
CA ILE A 13 9.56 6.31 11.67
C ILE A 13 8.90 5.00 11.23
N ILE A 14 7.85 5.06 10.41
CA ILE A 14 7.17 3.86 9.90
C ILE A 14 8.13 3.04 9.03
N GLU A 15 8.85 3.68 8.10
CA GLU A 15 9.80 2.99 7.22
C GLU A 15 10.94 2.32 7.98
N LYS A 16 11.53 3.01 8.96
CA LYS A 16 12.62 2.46 9.78
C LYS A 16 12.19 1.28 10.65
N ASN A 17 10.93 1.24 11.06
CA ASN A 17 10.40 0.19 11.94
C ASN A 17 9.46 -0.78 11.21
N LYS A 18 9.41 -0.77 9.88
CA LYS A 18 8.45 -1.56 9.10
C LYS A 18 8.51 -3.05 9.38
N ASP A 19 9.71 -3.63 9.52
CA ASP A 19 9.90 -5.06 9.76
C ASP A 19 9.40 -5.49 11.15
N GLU A 20 9.56 -4.63 12.17
CA GLU A 20 9.01 -4.88 13.50
C GLU A 20 7.51 -4.65 13.53
N LEU A 21 7.04 -3.58 12.87
CA LEU A 21 5.63 -3.22 12.79
C LEU A 21 4.81 -4.29 12.08
N PHE A 22 5.35 -4.81 10.98
CA PHE A 22 4.72 -5.80 10.12
C PHE A 22 5.37 -7.19 10.20
N SER A 23 5.83 -7.60 11.38
CA SER A 23 6.66 -8.79 11.60
C SER A 23 6.11 -10.08 10.98
N GLU A 24 4.78 -10.32 11.06
CA GLU A 24 4.17 -11.53 10.51
C GLU A 24 4.05 -11.51 8.98
N ILE A 25 4.13 -10.34 8.34
CA ILE A 25 4.06 -10.14 6.88
C ILE A 25 5.32 -9.46 6.32
N ALA A 26 6.42 -9.52 7.05
CA ALA A 26 7.68 -8.87 6.64
C ALA A 26 8.23 -9.43 5.32
N GLN A 27 8.04 -10.72 5.05
CA GLN A 27 8.45 -11.32 3.79
C GLN A 27 7.71 -10.72 2.60
N GLU A 28 6.39 -10.57 2.72
CA GLU A 28 5.53 -9.99 1.70
C GLU A 28 5.84 -8.51 1.49
N ILE A 29 6.07 -7.77 2.57
CA ILE A 29 6.45 -6.35 2.51
C ILE A 29 7.80 -6.15 1.81
N ASN A 30 8.76 -7.04 2.03
CA ASN A 30 10.09 -6.93 1.44
C ASN A 30 10.24 -7.64 0.08
N ASN A 31 9.22 -8.33 -0.41
CA ASN A 31 9.23 -8.94 -1.75
C ASN A 31 8.84 -7.89 -2.82
N ASP A 32 9.79 -7.48 -3.68
CA ASP A 32 9.57 -6.46 -4.70
C ASP A 32 8.48 -6.80 -5.74
N ASN A 33 8.17 -8.07 -5.91
CA ASN A 33 7.10 -8.51 -6.81
C ASN A 33 5.70 -8.34 -6.18
N VAL A 34 5.59 -8.29 -4.86
CA VAL A 34 4.32 -8.05 -4.17
C VAL A 34 3.94 -6.58 -4.28
N THR A 35 2.72 -6.32 -4.70
CA THR A 35 2.17 -4.96 -4.88
C THR A 35 1.16 -4.59 -3.82
N ASP A 36 0.32 -5.55 -3.41
CA ASP A 36 -0.72 -5.32 -2.43
C ASP A 36 -0.78 -6.49 -1.46
N ILE A 37 -1.03 -6.18 -0.19
CA ILE A 37 -1.20 -7.11 0.91
C ILE A 37 -2.49 -6.72 1.62
N GLU A 38 -3.48 -7.60 1.64
CA GLU A 38 -4.81 -7.29 2.14
C GLU A 38 -5.28 -8.36 3.12
N TRP A 39 -5.68 -7.93 4.31
CA TRP A 39 -6.35 -8.76 5.31
C TRP A 39 -7.83 -8.38 5.37
N ASP A 40 -8.71 -9.30 5.02
CA ASP A 40 -10.15 -9.08 5.00
C ASP A 40 -10.85 -9.44 6.32
N GLY A 41 -10.07 -9.85 7.33
CA GLY A 41 -10.53 -10.35 8.62
C GLY A 41 -10.59 -11.87 8.71
N TYR A 42 -10.34 -12.59 7.60
CA TYR A 42 -10.36 -14.04 7.51
C TYR A 42 -9.18 -14.59 6.72
N ASN A 43 -8.82 -13.95 5.61
CA ASN A 43 -7.79 -14.39 4.70
C ASN A 43 -6.78 -13.26 4.45
N LEU A 44 -5.52 -13.66 4.28
CA LEU A 44 -4.48 -12.78 3.80
C LEU A 44 -4.36 -12.94 2.28
N TRP A 45 -4.75 -11.89 1.57
CA TRP A 45 -4.64 -11.79 0.12
C TRP A 45 -3.34 -11.12 -0.25
N ILE A 46 -2.64 -11.68 -1.22
CA ILE A 46 -1.42 -11.12 -1.78
C ILE A 46 -1.63 -10.90 -3.27
N THR A 47 -1.29 -9.71 -3.74
CA THR A 47 -1.21 -9.43 -5.18
C THR A 47 0.24 -9.35 -5.58
N GLU A 48 0.63 -10.16 -6.56
CA GLU A 48 2.00 -10.28 -7.03
C GLU A 48 2.08 -10.09 -8.55
N LEU A 49 3.12 -9.40 -9.00
CA LEU A 49 3.36 -9.12 -10.41
C LEU A 49 3.48 -10.43 -11.20
N GLY A 50 2.77 -10.50 -12.31
CA GLY A 50 2.77 -11.67 -13.21
C GLY A 50 1.96 -12.87 -12.72
N ILE A 51 1.52 -12.86 -11.44
CA ILE A 51 0.73 -13.94 -10.84
C ILE A 51 -0.72 -13.49 -10.63
N GLY A 52 -0.91 -12.24 -10.18
CA GLY A 52 -2.22 -11.71 -9.77
C GLY A 52 -2.49 -11.90 -8.27
N SER A 53 -3.76 -11.81 -7.88
CA SER A 53 -4.18 -11.90 -6.47
C SER A 53 -4.50 -13.33 -6.07
N TYR A 54 -4.02 -13.74 -4.89
CA TYR A 54 -4.25 -15.07 -4.33
C TYR A 54 -4.31 -15.05 -2.80
N ILE A 55 -4.89 -16.08 -2.18
CA ILE A 55 -4.85 -16.27 -0.73
C ILE A 55 -3.51 -16.92 -0.37
N SER A 56 -2.74 -16.29 0.50
CA SER A 56 -1.38 -16.74 0.83
C SER A 56 -1.32 -18.05 1.64
N GLY A 57 -2.43 -18.49 2.23
CA GLY A 57 -2.46 -19.60 3.18
C GLY A 57 -1.87 -19.27 4.56
N LYS A 58 -1.32 -18.08 4.77
CA LYS A 58 -0.87 -17.58 6.08
C LYS A 58 -2.06 -17.05 6.86
N GLU A 59 -2.21 -17.49 8.09
CA GLU A 59 -3.24 -16.98 9.00
C GLU A 59 -2.67 -15.84 9.84
N LEU A 60 -3.35 -14.69 9.83
CA LEU A 60 -3.07 -13.60 10.75
C LEU A 60 -4.06 -13.65 11.92
N SER A 61 -3.57 -13.43 13.12
CA SER A 61 -4.45 -13.33 14.30
C SER A 61 -5.10 -11.95 14.37
N ASP A 62 -6.34 -11.90 14.86
CA ASP A 62 -7.02 -10.61 15.16
C ASP A 62 -6.16 -9.74 16.11
N ARG A 63 -5.43 -10.39 17.03
CA ARG A 63 -4.51 -9.72 17.94
C ARG A 63 -3.32 -9.07 17.23
N TYR A 64 -2.80 -9.71 16.20
CA TYR A 64 -1.72 -9.13 15.41
C TYR A 64 -2.18 -7.84 14.71
N VAL A 65 -3.32 -7.90 14.02
CA VAL A 65 -3.86 -6.71 13.31
C VAL A 65 -4.24 -5.60 14.29
N GLU A 66 -4.75 -5.95 15.48
CA GLU A 66 -4.97 -4.99 16.57
C GLU A 66 -3.67 -4.30 16.98
N ASN A 67 -2.61 -5.07 17.24
CA ASN A 67 -1.31 -4.53 17.66
C ASN A 67 -0.71 -3.60 16.60
N VAL A 68 -0.78 -3.98 15.30
CA VAL A 68 -0.36 -3.12 14.18
C VAL A 68 -1.14 -1.81 14.19
N SER A 69 -2.47 -1.90 14.36
CA SER A 69 -3.34 -0.73 14.39
C SER A 69 -3.00 0.24 15.53
N ILE A 70 -2.78 -0.31 16.74
CA ILE A 70 -2.42 0.50 17.91
C ILE A 70 -1.04 1.14 17.73
N LYS A 71 -0.05 0.39 17.27
CA LYS A 71 1.30 0.91 17.03
C LYS A 71 1.27 2.06 16.00
N LEU A 72 0.59 1.86 14.86
CA LEU A 72 0.45 2.90 13.84
C LEU A 72 -0.29 4.13 14.36
N ALA A 73 -1.41 3.95 15.07
CA ALA A 73 -2.16 5.06 15.65
C ALA A 73 -1.31 5.87 16.64
N ASN A 74 -0.50 5.19 17.45
CA ASN A 74 0.42 5.83 18.39
C ASN A 74 1.54 6.60 17.66
N ILE A 75 2.16 6.02 16.64
CA ILE A 75 3.18 6.70 15.82
C ILE A 75 2.58 7.97 15.21
N MET A 76 1.37 7.89 14.68
CA MET A 76 0.70 9.00 14.02
C MET A 76 0.08 10.01 14.98
N GLY A 77 0.04 9.72 16.30
CA GLY A 77 -0.61 10.58 17.28
C GLY A 77 -2.12 10.71 17.09
N VAL A 78 -2.78 9.70 16.52
CA VAL A 78 -4.22 9.72 16.24
C VAL A 78 -4.97 8.66 17.04
N SER A 79 -6.27 8.89 17.24
CA SER A 79 -7.14 7.89 17.83
C SER A 79 -7.71 6.96 16.75
N PHE A 80 -7.65 5.65 16.98
CA PHE A 80 -8.30 4.65 16.15
C PHE A 80 -9.28 3.84 17.00
N ASN A 81 -10.57 4.01 16.76
CA ASN A 81 -11.64 3.41 17.54
C ASN A 81 -12.98 3.52 16.79
N ARG A 82 -14.06 3.09 17.44
CA ARG A 82 -15.42 3.13 16.87
C ARG A 82 -15.84 4.52 16.34
N SER A 83 -15.39 5.59 16.97
CA SER A 83 -15.73 6.99 16.56
C SER A 83 -14.81 7.48 15.43
N ARG A 84 -13.60 6.93 15.34
CA ARG A 84 -12.62 7.18 14.28
C ARG A 84 -12.19 5.82 13.70
N PRO A 85 -13.02 5.23 12.85
CA PRO A 85 -12.91 3.82 12.47
C PRO A 85 -11.98 3.56 11.29
N ILE A 86 -11.34 4.60 10.74
CA ILE A 86 -10.41 4.50 9.62
C ILE A 86 -9.07 5.06 10.06
N LEU A 87 -8.01 4.29 9.88
CA LEU A 87 -6.63 4.67 10.07
C LEU A 87 -5.91 4.60 8.73
N GLU A 88 -5.36 5.73 8.28
CA GLU A 88 -4.60 5.81 7.04
C GLU A 88 -3.19 6.34 7.35
N ALA A 89 -2.17 5.62 6.89
CA ALA A 89 -0.78 6.01 6.98
C ALA A 89 -0.13 5.89 5.61
N ASN A 90 0.57 6.92 5.20
CA ASN A 90 1.28 6.94 3.92
C ASN A 90 2.74 7.25 4.18
N THR A 91 3.62 6.39 3.64
CA THR A 91 5.05 6.64 3.55
C THR A 91 5.43 6.89 2.09
N GLU A 92 6.72 7.00 1.80
CA GLU A 92 7.18 7.04 0.40
C GLU A 92 6.92 5.71 -0.32
N LYS A 93 7.02 4.59 0.41
CA LYS A 93 6.99 3.22 -0.15
C LYS A 93 5.68 2.48 0.12
N LEU A 94 4.89 2.90 1.13
CA LEU A 94 3.70 2.19 1.56
C LEU A 94 2.50 3.13 1.68
N ARG A 95 1.34 2.65 1.27
CA ARG A 95 0.04 3.19 1.64
C ARG A 95 -0.69 2.16 2.46
N ILE A 96 -1.04 2.52 3.69
CA ILE A 96 -1.64 1.63 4.67
C ILE A 96 -3.00 2.17 5.03
N SER A 97 -4.01 1.31 4.97
CA SER A 97 -5.37 1.62 5.40
C SER A 97 -5.88 0.49 6.30
N ILE A 98 -6.35 0.83 7.49
CA ILE A 98 -6.92 -0.12 8.44
C ILE A 98 -8.33 0.34 8.82
N TRP A 99 -9.26 -0.59 8.77
CA TRP A 99 -10.66 -0.33 9.07
C TRP A 99 -11.06 -1.08 10.35
N HIS A 100 -11.67 -0.34 11.26
CA HIS A 100 -12.17 -0.87 12.51
C HIS A 100 -13.42 -1.73 12.28
N GLU A 101 -13.60 -2.79 13.10
CA GLU A 101 -14.74 -3.71 13.03
C GLU A 101 -16.11 -3.04 13.18
N SER A 102 -16.18 -1.79 13.62
CA SER A 102 -17.44 -1.03 13.64
C SER A 102 -17.94 -0.64 12.23
N ARG A 103 -17.11 -0.77 11.21
CA ARG A 103 -17.43 -0.47 9.79
C ARG A 103 -17.49 -1.71 8.92
N CYS A 104 -16.86 -2.78 9.35
CA CYS A 104 -16.83 -4.08 8.67
C CYS A 104 -17.04 -5.18 9.71
N HIS A 105 -17.36 -6.40 9.31
CA HIS A 105 -17.62 -7.50 10.25
C HIS A 105 -16.41 -7.85 11.12
N LYS A 106 -15.20 -7.63 10.59
CA LYS A 106 -13.92 -7.77 11.28
C LYS A 106 -13.00 -6.64 10.88
N LYS A 107 -11.99 -6.38 11.72
CA LYS A 107 -10.93 -5.42 11.36
C LYS A 107 -10.23 -5.87 10.07
N SER A 108 -10.10 -4.97 9.12
CA SER A 108 -9.43 -5.22 7.85
C SER A 108 -8.23 -4.29 7.67
N MET A 109 -7.25 -4.74 6.92
CA MET A 109 -6.03 -3.99 6.66
C MET A 109 -5.66 -4.14 5.18
N ALA A 110 -5.31 -3.04 4.53
CA ALA A 110 -4.77 -3.03 3.19
C ALA A 110 -3.45 -2.25 3.17
N ILE A 111 -2.43 -2.84 2.59
CA ILE A 111 -1.12 -2.24 2.39
C ILE A 111 -0.80 -2.30 0.90
N ARG A 112 -0.69 -1.14 0.27
CA ARG A 112 -0.22 -1.02 -1.11
C ARG A 112 1.22 -0.56 -1.13
N LYS A 113 2.06 -1.23 -1.89
CA LYS A 113 3.46 -0.87 -2.09
C LYS A 113 3.57 0.11 -3.26
N ILE A 114 4.30 1.19 -3.03
CA ILE A 114 4.63 2.19 -4.05
C ILE A 114 5.99 1.79 -4.62
N PRO A 115 6.10 1.50 -5.93
CA PRO A 115 7.38 1.13 -6.53
C PRO A 115 8.36 2.32 -6.50
N GLU A 116 9.61 2.05 -6.18
CA GLU A 116 10.69 3.05 -6.16
C GLU A 116 11.13 3.48 -7.58
N TYR A 117 10.81 2.69 -8.58
CA TYR A 117 11.21 2.91 -9.98
C TYR A 117 10.07 2.59 -10.95
N LEU A 118 10.19 3.06 -12.15
CA LEU A 118 9.26 2.70 -13.22
C LEU A 118 9.35 1.19 -13.47
N ARG A 119 8.20 0.50 -13.32
CA ARG A 119 8.12 -0.95 -13.54
C ARG A 119 8.20 -1.33 -15.01
N PHE A 120 7.78 -0.42 -15.88
CA PHE A 120 7.79 -0.60 -17.31
C PHE A 120 8.47 0.61 -17.96
N SER A 121 9.54 0.37 -18.68
CA SER A 121 10.15 1.37 -19.53
C SER A 121 9.35 1.50 -20.85
N HIS A 122 9.61 2.56 -21.62
CA HIS A 122 9.10 2.70 -22.99
C HIS A 122 9.37 1.44 -23.81
N LYS A 123 10.60 0.94 -23.72
CA LYS A 123 11.04 -0.28 -24.42
C LYS A 123 10.20 -1.51 -24.01
N ASP A 124 9.95 -1.69 -22.72
CA ASP A 124 9.15 -2.82 -22.22
C ASP A 124 7.71 -2.76 -22.74
N LEU A 125 7.12 -1.55 -22.84
CA LEU A 125 5.77 -1.36 -23.35
C LEU A 125 5.68 -1.68 -24.86
N VAL A 126 6.69 -1.29 -25.63
CA VAL A 126 6.76 -1.59 -27.06
C VAL A 126 7.00 -3.08 -27.31
N GLU A 127 7.99 -3.68 -26.63
CA GLU A 127 8.34 -5.10 -26.80
C GLU A 127 7.25 -6.06 -26.32
N SER A 128 6.45 -5.67 -25.33
CA SER A 128 5.30 -6.45 -24.86
C SER A 128 4.03 -6.30 -25.71
N ASP A 129 4.09 -5.48 -26.78
CA ASP A 129 2.92 -5.15 -27.62
C ASP A 129 1.73 -4.59 -26.81
N TYR A 130 2.05 -3.85 -25.72
CA TYR A 130 1.05 -3.26 -24.85
C TYR A 130 0.13 -2.29 -25.59
N ALA A 131 0.71 -1.47 -26.48
CA ALA A 131 0.01 -0.58 -27.38
C ALA A 131 0.94 -0.24 -28.57
N PRO A 132 0.40 0.19 -29.72
CA PRO A 132 1.21 0.72 -30.82
C PRO A 132 2.18 1.80 -30.32
N GLU A 133 3.43 1.75 -30.75
CA GLU A 133 4.47 2.71 -30.35
C GLU A 133 4.04 4.17 -30.51
N SER A 134 3.26 4.47 -31.56
CA SER A 134 2.72 5.81 -31.80
C SER A 134 1.80 6.29 -30.67
N ILE A 135 1.05 5.39 -30.05
CA ILE A 135 0.18 5.69 -28.89
C ILE A 135 1.02 5.90 -27.65
N ILE A 136 2.03 5.05 -27.40
CA ILE A 136 2.95 5.21 -26.27
C ILE A 136 3.64 6.57 -26.36
N ASN A 137 4.20 6.92 -27.52
CA ASN A 137 4.82 8.23 -27.79
C ASN A 137 3.85 9.40 -27.57
N LEU A 138 2.60 9.26 -28.00
CA LEU A 138 1.57 10.29 -27.81
C LEU A 138 1.30 10.52 -26.32
N LEU A 139 1.18 9.45 -25.54
CA LEU A 139 0.93 9.53 -24.09
C LEU A 139 2.13 10.16 -23.35
N GLU A 140 3.34 9.74 -23.65
CA GLU A 140 4.56 10.31 -23.05
C GLU A 140 4.71 11.80 -23.37
N ASN A 141 4.50 12.19 -24.61
CA ASN A 141 4.54 13.59 -25.02
C ASN A 141 3.43 14.42 -24.35
N SER A 142 2.23 13.84 -24.18
CA SER A 142 1.13 14.49 -23.51
C SER A 142 1.41 14.72 -22.03
N VAL A 143 2.00 13.74 -21.32
CA VAL A 143 2.42 13.88 -19.93
C VAL A 143 3.51 14.94 -19.80
N THR A 144 4.51 14.91 -20.68
CA THR A 144 5.61 15.89 -20.69
C THR A 144 5.10 17.31 -20.96
N ALA A 145 4.08 17.46 -21.80
CA ALA A 145 3.44 18.72 -22.09
C ALA A 145 2.39 19.14 -21.04
N HIS A 146 2.25 18.40 -19.94
CA HIS A 146 1.26 18.64 -18.87
C HIS A 146 -0.19 18.72 -19.37
N LEU A 147 -0.54 17.95 -20.41
CA LEU A 147 -1.90 17.88 -20.93
C LEU A 147 -2.81 17.04 -20.01
N SER A 148 -4.10 17.39 -19.99
CA SER A 148 -5.10 16.56 -19.30
C SER A 148 -5.42 15.34 -20.17
N ILE A 149 -5.27 14.14 -19.58
CA ILE A 149 -5.55 12.86 -20.24
C ILE A 149 -6.74 12.22 -19.52
N VAL A 150 -7.74 11.79 -20.27
CA VAL A 150 -8.87 11.01 -19.76
C VAL A 150 -8.78 9.61 -20.35
N VAL A 151 -8.73 8.60 -19.48
CA VAL A 151 -8.77 7.19 -19.87
C VAL A 151 -10.16 6.66 -19.53
N GLY A 152 -10.86 6.14 -20.55
CA GLY A 152 -12.16 5.52 -20.41
C GLY A 152 -12.09 4.04 -20.80
N GLY A 153 -12.87 3.19 -20.12
CA GLY A 153 -13.02 1.78 -20.42
C GLY A 153 -14.43 1.29 -20.11
#